data_451766e63e654f7925a99cf6f1331bb8
#
_entry.id   451766e63e654f7925a99cf6f1331bb8
#
_cell.length_a   1.000
_cell.length_b   1.000
_cell.length_c   1.000
_cell.angle_alpha   90.00
_cell.angle_beta   90.00
_cell.angle_gamma   90.00
#
_symmetry.space_group_name_H-M   'P 1'
#
loop_
_entity.id
_entity.type
_entity.pdbx_description
1 polymer ?
#
loop_
_entity_poly.entity_id
_entity_poly.type
_entity_poly.pdbx_seq_one_letter_code
_entity_poly.pdbx_strand_id
1 'polypeptide(L)'
;MSGRTARRRVLRVTVPAADPGGASGPARVTASARADLLAAEEPLGIRVDGTALTMTMRTPGDDVELAAGFLVGEAIVRGRDDITAMKVCDGTTCGHLDHSDDEIGNIVDIALAPGVEVTAGARRSFMTTSACGVCGKTSIDDICVLPQAPLSADTTVFEPAVIAALPDRLREAQRVFSSTGGLHAAGLFTASGDLLVVREDVGRHNAVDKIVGWALLNAKLPLAGCALLVSGRASFELVQKAVLAGIPLLAAVSAPSSLAAELADEAGLTLIGFLRGPSMNVYTGTQRLSA
;
A
#
# COMPACT_ATOMS: atom_id res chain seq x y z
N MET A 1 7.83 -21.15 1.42
CA MET A 1 7.47 -19.74 1.71
C MET A 1 8.75 -18.94 1.82
N SER A 2 9.01 -18.04 0.90
CA SER A 2 10.15 -17.13 0.99
C SER A 2 9.98 -16.18 2.18
N GLY A 3 11.08 -15.87 2.86
CA GLY A 3 11.04 -14.98 4.02
C GLY A 3 10.88 -13.51 3.59
N ARG A 4 10.35 -12.66 4.48
CA ARG A 4 10.24 -11.20 4.24
C ARG A 4 11.58 -10.48 4.16
N THR A 5 12.70 -11.16 4.44
CA THR A 5 14.05 -10.58 4.49
C THR A 5 15.08 -11.52 3.90
N ALA A 6 16.15 -10.95 3.34
CA ALA A 6 17.29 -11.65 2.78
C ALA A 6 18.61 -11.16 3.43
N ARG A 7 19.53 -12.08 3.75
CA ARG A 7 20.86 -11.70 4.26
C ARG A 7 21.84 -11.49 3.11
N ARG A 8 22.60 -10.39 3.20
CA ARG A 8 23.68 -10.08 2.26
C ARG A 8 24.95 -9.66 3.01
N ARG A 9 26.10 -10.04 2.44
CA ARG A 9 27.40 -9.50 2.90
C ARG A 9 27.63 -8.16 2.21
N VAL A 10 27.85 -7.11 2.99
CA VAL A 10 28.09 -5.75 2.52
C VAL A 10 29.39 -5.20 3.05
N LEU A 11 29.95 -4.21 2.36
CA LEU A 11 31.08 -3.42 2.82
C LEU A 11 30.54 -2.11 3.39
N ARG A 12 30.64 -1.93 4.69
CA ARG A 12 30.32 -0.64 5.32
C ARG A 12 31.52 0.27 5.22
N VAL A 13 31.34 1.41 4.55
CA VAL A 13 32.34 2.47 4.45
C VAL A 13 31.90 3.62 5.36
N THR A 14 32.81 4.07 6.23
CA THR A 14 32.59 5.25 7.08
C THR A 14 33.55 6.34 6.66
N VAL A 15 32.99 7.48 6.24
CA VAL A 15 33.72 8.70 5.93
C VAL A 15 33.57 9.63 7.14
N PRO A 16 34.67 10.01 7.82
CA PRO A 16 34.59 10.95 8.93
C PRO A 16 34.03 12.31 8.46
N ALA A 17 33.35 13.00 9.36
CA ALA A 17 32.90 14.38 9.08
C ALA A 17 34.14 15.27 8.87
N ALA A 18 34.03 16.21 7.92
CA ALA A 18 35.07 17.23 7.76
C ALA A 18 35.16 18.07 9.05
N ASP A 19 36.34 18.20 9.61
CA ASP A 19 36.56 19.07 10.76
C ASP A 19 36.58 20.55 10.30
N PRO A 20 35.61 21.37 10.69
CA PRO A 20 35.55 22.78 10.28
C PRO A 20 36.70 23.62 10.84
N GLY A 21 37.50 23.09 11.77
CA GLY A 21 38.63 23.77 12.44
C GLY A 21 40.00 23.53 11.83
N GLY A 22 40.17 22.65 10.83
CA GLY A 22 41.39 22.46 10.05
C GLY A 22 42.64 21.93 10.81
N ALA A 23 42.52 21.41 12.03
CA ALA A 23 43.65 21.00 12.89
C ALA A 23 43.92 19.49 12.92
N SER A 24 43.09 18.66 12.33
CA SER A 24 43.25 17.20 12.29
C SER A 24 43.82 16.76 10.94
N GLY A 25 44.79 15.84 10.94
CA GLY A 25 45.35 15.24 9.73
C GLY A 25 44.27 14.57 8.85
N PRO A 26 44.58 14.04 7.65
CA PRO A 26 43.62 13.54 6.70
C PRO A 26 42.68 12.52 7.33
N ALA A 27 41.40 12.84 7.35
CA ALA A 27 40.34 11.99 7.88
C ALA A 27 40.38 10.62 7.19
N ARG A 28 40.66 9.55 7.95
CA ARG A 28 40.85 8.22 7.37
C ARG A 28 39.53 7.52 7.14
N VAL A 29 39.20 7.25 5.88
CA VAL A 29 38.09 6.39 5.49
C VAL A 29 38.33 4.98 6.02
N THR A 30 37.33 4.40 6.68
CA THR A 30 37.39 3.02 7.17
C THR A 30 36.39 2.18 6.42
N ALA A 31 36.72 0.91 6.16
CA ALA A 31 35.85 -0.05 5.51
C ALA A 31 35.83 -1.38 6.28
N SER A 32 34.65 -1.92 6.53
CA SER A 32 34.51 -3.21 7.23
C SER A 32 33.44 -4.05 6.58
N ALA A 33 33.70 -5.36 6.40
CA ALA A 33 32.69 -6.29 5.90
C ALA A 33 31.75 -6.69 7.04
N ARG A 34 30.43 -6.66 6.78
CA ARG A 34 29.42 -7.12 7.73
C ARG A 34 28.25 -7.81 7.01
N ALA A 35 27.47 -8.58 7.77
CA ALA A 35 26.17 -9.03 7.29
C ALA A 35 25.14 -7.92 7.43
N ASP A 36 24.28 -7.77 6.43
CA ASP A 36 23.15 -6.86 6.44
C ASP A 36 21.87 -7.61 6.10
N LEU A 37 20.73 -7.06 6.52
CA LEU A 37 19.40 -7.63 6.28
C LEU A 37 18.64 -6.70 5.33
N LEU A 38 18.26 -7.24 4.19
CA LEU A 38 17.52 -6.53 3.16
C LEU A 38 16.05 -6.95 3.20
N ALA A 39 15.13 -6.05 2.87
CA ALA A 39 13.77 -6.41 2.58
C ALA A 39 13.74 -7.33 1.33
N ALA A 40 12.99 -8.42 1.41
CA ALA A 40 12.80 -9.30 0.26
C ALA A 40 11.85 -8.63 -0.74
N GLU A 41 12.18 -8.77 -2.02
CA GLU A 41 11.39 -8.28 -3.15
C GLU A 41 11.29 -9.40 -4.18
N GLU A 42 10.06 -9.83 -4.49
CA GLU A 42 9.78 -10.93 -5.39
C GLU A 42 8.54 -10.61 -6.23
N PRO A 43 8.43 -11.15 -7.46
CA PRO A 43 7.23 -11.00 -8.27
C PRO A 43 6.04 -11.72 -7.62
N LEU A 44 4.83 -11.19 -7.84
CA LEU A 44 3.55 -11.83 -7.57
C LEU A 44 2.65 -11.70 -8.79
N GLY A 45 2.27 -12.81 -9.37
CA GLY A 45 1.24 -12.90 -10.40
C GLY A 45 -0.15 -12.94 -9.76
N ILE A 46 -1.05 -12.08 -10.22
CA ILE A 46 -2.47 -12.12 -9.85
C ILE A 46 -3.25 -12.64 -11.05
N ARG A 47 -4.06 -13.66 -10.83
CA ARG A 47 -4.94 -14.27 -11.84
C ARG A 47 -6.40 -14.14 -11.41
N VAL A 48 -7.28 -14.09 -12.37
CA VAL A 48 -8.72 -14.15 -12.17
C VAL A 48 -9.27 -15.23 -13.09
N ASP A 49 -9.96 -16.21 -12.49
CA ASP A 49 -10.53 -17.36 -13.19
C ASP A 49 -9.50 -18.07 -14.09
N GLY A 50 -8.30 -18.29 -13.58
CA GLY A 50 -7.17 -18.91 -14.28
C GLY A 50 -6.47 -17.99 -15.33
N THR A 51 -7.00 -16.80 -15.61
CA THR A 51 -6.44 -15.85 -16.58
C THR A 51 -5.53 -14.84 -15.89
N ALA A 52 -4.31 -14.64 -16.40
CA ALA A 52 -3.39 -13.64 -15.87
C ALA A 52 -4.00 -12.23 -15.96
N LEU A 53 -4.01 -11.53 -14.83
CA LEU A 53 -4.49 -10.15 -14.72
C LEU A 53 -3.33 -9.17 -14.65
N THR A 54 -2.40 -9.36 -13.73
CA THR A 54 -1.24 -8.48 -13.53
C THR A 54 -0.09 -9.21 -12.86
N MET A 55 1.10 -8.58 -12.90
CA MET A 55 2.26 -8.95 -12.10
C MET A 55 2.77 -7.73 -11.34
N THR A 56 3.06 -7.87 -10.07
CA THR A 56 3.61 -6.80 -9.24
C THR A 56 4.84 -7.29 -8.45
N MET A 57 5.79 -6.40 -8.20
CA MET A 57 6.89 -6.67 -7.26
C MET A 57 6.41 -6.37 -5.85
N ARG A 58 6.60 -7.32 -4.93
CA ARG A 58 6.11 -7.19 -3.54
C ARG A 58 7.09 -7.75 -2.52
N THR A 59 6.95 -7.36 -1.28
CA THR A 59 7.55 -8.10 -0.16
C THR A 59 6.66 -9.30 0.17
N PRO A 60 7.21 -10.54 0.19
CA PRO A 60 6.45 -11.76 0.49
C PRO A 60 5.66 -11.68 1.78
N GLY A 61 4.49 -12.33 1.77
CA GLY A 61 3.54 -12.37 2.88
C GLY A 61 2.35 -11.44 2.67
N ASP A 62 1.21 -11.88 3.20
CA ASP A 62 -0.09 -11.24 3.02
C ASP A 62 -0.51 -11.15 1.53
N ASP A 63 -0.06 -12.13 0.70
CA ASP A 63 -0.20 -12.11 -0.76
C ASP A 63 -1.67 -12.22 -1.20
N VAL A 64 -2.47 -12.99 -0.46
CA VAL A 64 -3.93 -13.11 -0.70
C VAL A 64 -4.62 -11.77 -0.43
N GLU A 65 -4.22 -11.07 0.64
CA GLU A 65 -4.72 -9.72 0.94
C GLU A 65 -4.30 -8.74 -0.15
N LEU A 66 -3.03 -8.78 -0.60
CA LEU A 66 -2.55 -7.93 -1.69
C LEU A 66 -3.40 -8.12 -2.95
N ALA A 67 -3.64 -9.35 -3.37
CA ALA A 67 -4.43 -9.66 -4.55
C ALA A 67 -5.91 -9.21 -4.40
N ALA A 68 -6.53 -9.46 -3.23
CA ALA A 68 -7.88 -9.03 -2.93
C ALA A 68 -8.03 -7.50 -2.96
N GLY A 69 -7.11 -6.79 -2.32
CA GLY A 69 -7.11 -5.32 -2.27
C GLY A 69 -6.83 -4.69 -3.62
N PHE A 70 -5.98 -5.32 -4.44
CA PHE A 70 -5.76 -4.90 -5.82
C PHE A 70 -7.09 -4.93 -6.61
N LEU A 71 -7.90 -6.01 -6.49
CA LEU A 71 -9.19 -6.10 -7.17
C LEU A 71 -10.18 -5.01 -6.71
N VAL A 72 -10.18 -4.65 -5.42
CA VAL A 72 -10.99 -3.51 -4.92
C VAL A 72 -10.46 -2.20 -5.50
N GLY A 73 -9.15 -1.98 -5.48
CA GLY A 73 -8.51 -0.77 -6.01
C GLY A 73 -8.70 -0.55 -7.51
N GLU A 74 -8.93 -1.64 -8.27
CA GLU A 74 -9.29 -1.60 -9.70
C GLU A 74 -10.81 -1.66 -9.92
N ALA A 75 -11.63 -1.59 -8.86
CA ALA A 75 -13.08 -1.66 -8.88
C ALA A 75 -13.65 -2.92 -9.56
N ILE A 76 -12.90 -4.01 -9.57
CA ILE A 76 -13.34 -5.31 -10.09
C ILE A 76 -14.27 -5.98 -9.09
N VAL A 77 -13.97 -5.88 -7.79
CA VAL A 77 -14.81 -6.39 -6.70
C VAL A 77 -15.17 -5.27 -5.73
N ARG A 78 -16.31 -5.39 -5.09
CA ARG A 78 -16.88 -4.38 -4.19
C ARG A 78 -17.13 -4.92 -2.79
N GLY A 79 -17.31 -6.22 -2.66
CA GLY A 79 -17.60 -6.92 -1.41
C GLY A 79 -17.00 -8.31 -1.37
N ARG A 80 -17.05 -8.92 -0.20
CA ARG A 80 -16.51 -10.28 0.01
C ARG A 80 -17.25 -11.32 -0.85
N ASP A 81 -18.54 -11.11 -1.11
CA ASP A 81 -19.38 -12.03 -1.86
C ASP A 81 -19.08 -12.06 -3.37
N ASP A 82 -18.33 -11.08 -3.87
CA ASP A 82 -17.85 -11.05 -5.26
C ASP A 82 -16.74 -12.07 -5.52
N ILE A 83 -16.17 -12.68 -4.47
CA ILE A 83 -15.10 -13.67 -4.55
C ILE A 83 -15.57 -15.00 -3.98
N THR A 84 -15.54 -16.06 -4.80
CA THR A 84 -15.92 -17.42 -4.37
C THR A 84 -14.75 -18.20 -3.80
N ALA A 85 -13.54 -18.02 -4.35
CA ALA A 85 -12.33 -18.68 -3.87
C ALA A 85 -11.07 -17.87 -4.15
N MET A 86 -10.04 -18.08 -3.34
CA MET A 86 -8.68 -17.57 -3.56
C MET A 86 -7.68 -18.67 -3.26
N LYS A 87 -6.72 -18.86 -4.15
CA LYS A 87 -5.70 -19.90 -4.01
C LYS A 87 -4.32 -19.33 -4.27
N VAL A 88 -3.36 -19.66 -3.42
CA VAL A 88 -1.94 -19.48 -3.72
C VAL A 88 -1.49 -20.71 -4.49
N CYS A 89 -0.91 -20.53 -5.67
CA CYS A 89 -0.43 -21.64 -6.48
C CYS A 89 0.84 -22.22 -5.88
N ASP A 90 0.79 -23.49 -5.51
CA ASP A 90 1.88 -24.26 -4.91
C ASP A 90 2.60 -25.20 -5.91
N GLY A 91 2.36 -25.00 -7.22
CA GLY A 91 2.87 -25.84 -8.28
C GLY A 91 2.06 -27.12 -8.53
N THR A 92 1.21 -27.55 -7.58
CA THR A 92 0.40 -28.76 -7.71
C THR A 92 -1.07 -28.47 -8.01
N THR A 93 -1.56 -27.31 -7.60
CA THR A 93 -2.99 -26.94 -7.64
C THR A 93 -3.39 -26.05 -8.82
N CYS A 94 -2.43 -25.44 -9.50
CA CYS A 94 -2.69 -24.62 -10.70
C CYS A 94 -2.49 -25.48 -11.95
N GLY A 95 -3.57 -26.06 -12.47
CA GLY A 95 -3.54 -27.00 -13.60
C GLY A 95 -2.79 -26.49 -14.84
N HIS A 96 -2.00 -27.36 -15.43
CA HIS A 96 -1.45 -27.37 -16.81
C HIS A 96 -0.90 -26.07 -17.40
N LEU A 97 -0.03 -25.38 -16.68
CA LEU A 97 0.89 -24.44 -17.31
C LEU A 97 2.31 -24.89 -16.90
N ASP A 98 3.23 -24.92 -17.86
CA ASP A 98 4.65 -25.13 -17.59
C ASP A 98 5.15 -23.96 -16.71
N HIS A 99 5.01 -24.13 -15.38
CA HIS A 99 5.54 -23.19 -14.41
C HIS A 99 7.00 -23.55 -14.12
N SER A 100 7.90 -22.60 -14.22
CA SER A 100 9.23 -22.75 -13.64
C SER A 100 9.12 -22.86 -12.12
N ASP A 101 10.06 -23.57 -11.49
CA ASP A 101 10.11 -23.70 -10.02
C ASP A 101 10.06 -22.34 -9.28
N ASP A 102 10.47 -21.25 -9.96
CA ASP A 102 10.45 -19.87 -9.44
C ASP A 102 9.04 -19.25 -9.35
N GLU A 103 8.03 -19.81 -10.02
CA GLU A 103 6.64 -19.34 -9.97
C GLU A 103 5.83 -19.97 -8.82
N ILE A 104 6.36 -21.01 -8.20
CA ILE A 104 5.70 -21.72 -7.09
C ILE A 104 5.60 -20.79 -5.87
N GLY A 105 4.36 -20.53 -5.43
CA GLY A 105 4.08 -19.63 -4.29
C GLY A 105 4.02 -18.15 -4.65
N ASN A 106 4.29 -17.78 -5.90
CA ASN A 106 4.28 -16.40 -6.37
C ASN A 106 3.08 -16.07 -7.29
N ILE A 107 2.03 -16.88 -7.24
CA ILE A 107 0.77 -16.64 -7.96
C ILE A 107 -0.40 -16.76 -7.00
N VAL A 108 -1.32 -15.80 -7.06
CA VAL A 108 -2.64 -15.87 -6.43
C VAL A 108 -3.69 -15.91 -7.52
N ASP A 109 -4.50 -16.98 -7.55
CA ASP A 109 -5.63 -17.12 -8.45
C ASP A 109 -6.94 -16.90 -7.68
N ILE A 110 -7.80 -16.03 -8.22
CA ILE A 110 -9.04 -15.57 -7.60
C ILE A 110 -10.21 -15.99 -8.50
N ALA A 111 -11.11 -16.77 -7.95
CA ALA A 111 -12.36 -17.10 -8.61
C ALA A 111 -13.45 -16.09 -8.21
N LEU A 112 -14.04 -15.42 -9.21
CA LEU A 112 -15.10 -14.44 -9.01
C LEU A 112 -16.46 -15.11 -8.88
N ALA A 113 -17.41 -14.39 -8.29
CA ALA A 113 -18.81 -14.79 -8.25
C ALA A 113 -19.48 -14.64 -9.63
N PRO A 114 -20.51 -15.42 -9.95
CA PRO A 114 -21.26 -15.28 -11.19
C PRO A 114 -21.78 -13.85 -11.40
N GLY A 115 -21.50 -13.26 -12.57
CA GLY A 115 -21.93 -11.90 -12.91
C GLY A 115 -20.92 -10.80 -12.53
N VAL A 116 -19.82 -11.13 -11.84
CA VAL A 116 -18.71 -10.21 -11.64
C VAL A 116 -17.73 -10.37 -12.81
N GLU A 117 -17.50 -9.29 -13.56
CA GLU A 117 -16.67 -9.33 -14.75
C GLU A 117 -15.45 -8.40 -14.63
N VAL A 118 -14.30 -8.89 -15.13
CA VAL A 118 -13.11 -8.05 -15.33
C VAL A 118 -13.33 -7.25 -16.62
N THR A 119 -13.45 -5.95 -16.50
CA THR A 119 -13.66 -5.08 -17.67
C THR A 119 -12.51 -5.18 -18.67
N ALA A 120 -12.79 -4.96 -19.96
CA ALA A 120 -11.78 -5.01 -21.02
C ALA A 120 -10.65 -3.97 -20.81
N GLY A 121 -10.93 -2.86 -20.12
CA GLY A 121 -9.95 -1.85 -19.70
C GLY A 121 -8.96 -2.41 -18.68
N ALA A 122 -9.44 -3.09 -17.66
CA ALA A 122 -8.62 -3.73 -16.64
C ALA A 122 -7.66 -4.78 -17.24
N ARG A 123 -8.07 -5.54 -18.26
CA ARG A 123 -7.24 -6.58 -18.89
C ARG A 123 -6.08 -6.06 -19.73
N ARG A 124 -6.14 -4.83 -20.25
CA ARG A 124 -5.12 -4.28 -21.18
C ARG A 124 -3.97 -3.54 -20.51
N SER A 125 -4.13 -3.20 -19.23
CA SER A 125 -3.25 -2.27 -18.51
C SER A 125 -1.99 -2.88 -17.89
N PHE A 126 -1.76 -4.18 -17.94
CA PHE A 126 -0.94 -4.86 -16.91
C PHE A 126 0.46 -5.29 -17.32
N MET A 127 0.98 -4.86 -18.46
CA MET A 127 2.39 -5.09 -18.83
C MET A 127 3.29 -3.87 -18.55
N THR A 128 3.04 -3.15 -17.46
CA THR A 128 3.84 -1.97 -17.13
C THR A 128 4.54 -2.08 -15.80
N THR A 129 5.85 -2.20 -15.86
CA THR A 129 6.83 -2.26 -14.77
C THR A 129 7.11 -0.90 -14.13
N SER A 130 6.14 -0.02 -13.95
CA SER A 130 6.39 1.25 -13.27
C SER A 130 5.62 1.35 -11.96
N ALA A 131 6.32 1.78 -10.92
CA ALA A 131 5.80 2.03 -9.58
C ALA A 131 4.70 3.11 -9.48
N CYS A 132 4.07 3.45 -10.60
CA CYS A 132 3.13 4.56 -10.73
C CYS A 132 1.69 4.15 -11.06
N GLY A 133 1.37 2.82 -11.35
CA GLY A 133 0.00 2.28 -11.53
C GLY A 133 -0.93 2.94 -12.55
N VAL A 134 -0.65 4.18 -12.97
CA VAL A 134 -1.43 4.92 -13.98
C VAL A 134 -1.03 4.55 -15.41
N CYS A 135 0.15 3.92 -15.58
CA CYS A 135 0.68 3.54 -16.89
C CYS A 135 -0.07 2.36 -17.53
N GLY A 136 -1.34 2.51 -17.85
CA GLY A 136 -2.11 1.45 -18.49
C GLY A 136 -3.57 1.79 -18.67
N LYS A 137 -4.06 2.83 -18.01
CA LYS A 137 -5.42 3.34 -18.22
C LYS A 137 -5.42 4.20 -19.50
N THR A 138 -6.36 3.93 -20.38
CA THR A 138 -6.37 4.50 -21.73
C THR A 138 -7.16 5.80 -21.85
N SER A 139 -7.90 6.18 -20.79
CA SER A 139 -8.60 7.46 -20.71
C SER A 139 -8.57 8.03 -19.29
N ILE A 140 -8.76 9.34 -19.16
CA ILE A 140 -8.91 10.02 -17.87
C ILE A 140 -10.18 9.54 -17.15
N ASP A 141 -11.23 9.21 -17.90
CA ASP A 141 -12.51 8.71 -17.35
C ASP A 141 -12.36 7.31 -16.73
N ASP A 142 -11.45 6.47 -17.25
CA ASP A 142 -11.12 5.16 -16.67
C ASP A 142 -10.36 5.27 -15.34
N ILE A 143 -9.88 6.48 -15.02
CA ILE A 143 -9.08 6.75 -13.83
C ILE A 143 -9.99 7.15 -12.64
N CYS A 144 -11.10 7.84 -12.92
CA CYS A 144 -12.01 8.35 -11.89
C CYS A 144 -13.15 7.36 -11.59
N VAL A 145 -12.88 6.31 -10.85
CA VAL A 145 -13.94 5.42 -10.34
C VAL A 145 -14.44 5.97 -9.00
N LEU A 146 -15.72 6.35 -8.97
CA LEU A 146 -16.35 6.86 -7.76
C LEU A 146 -16.81 5.72 -6.83
N PRO A 147 -16.82 5.94 -5.51
CA PRO A 147 -17.30 4.96 -4.54
C PRO A 147 -18.81 4.72 -4.69
N GLN A 148 -19.27 3.56 -4.19
CA GLN A 148 -20.71 3.23 -4.17
C GLN A 148 -21.53 4.16 -3.25
N ALA A 149 -20.91 4.68 -2.19
CA ALA A 149 -21.50 5.64 -1.28
C ALA A 149 -20.55 6.85 -1.13
N PRO A 150 -21.09 8.08 -1.15
CA PRO A 150 -20.26 9.27 -0.99
C PRO A 150 -19.65 9.29 0.41
N LEU A 151 -18.33 9.54 0.48
CA LEU A 151 -17.63 9.70 1.77
C LEU A 151 -18.15 10.90 2.58
N SER A 152 -18.82 11.84 1.93
CA SER A 152 -19.49 12.97 2.59
C SER A 152 -20.60 12.53 3.56
N ALA A 153 -21.14 11.32 3.41
CA ALA A 153 -22.11 10.76 4.35
C ALA A 153 -21.46 10.27 5.67
N ASP A 154 -20.15 10.08 5.70
CA ASP A 154 -19.42 9.76 6.92
C ASP A 154 -19.21 11.03 7.75
N THR A 155 -19.83 11.06 8.92
CA THR A 155 -19.80 12.21 9.84
C THR A 155 -18.73 12.08 10.92
N THR A 156 -17.84 11.09 10.82
CA THR A 156 -16.76 10.87 11.81
C THR A 156 -15.86 12.09 11.90
N VAL A 157 -15.61 12.51 13.14
CA VAL A 157 -14.70 13.60 13.47
C VAL A 157 -13.45 13.02 14.12
N PHE A 158 -12.30 13.51 13.70
CA PHE A 158 -10.99 13.11 14.20
C PHE A 158 -10.37 14.23 15.03
N GLU A 159 -9.81 13.89 16.16
CA GLU A 159 -9.07 14.84 16.98
C GLU A 159 -7.66 15.06 16.39
N PRO A 160 -7.23 16.32 16.13
CA PRO A 160 -5.90 16.59 15.58
C PRO A 160 -4.75 16.01 16.39
N ALA A 161 -4.85 15.98 17.72
CA ALA A 161 -3.85 15.38 18.60
C ALA A 161 -3.73 13.86 18.39
N VAL A 162 -4.87 13.18 18.15
CA VAL A 162 -4.87 11.74 17.83
C VAL A 162 -4.18 11.50 16.47
N ILE A 163 -4.52 12.30 15.45
CA ILE A 163 -3.88 12.20 14.12
C ILE A 163 -2.38 12.42 14.23
N ALA A 164 -1.93 13.41 15.00
CA ALA A 164 -0.52 13.73 15.18
C ALA A 164 0.29 12.57 15.80
N ALA A 165 -0.35 11.70 16.56
CA ALA A 165 0.29 10.53 17.18
C ALA A 165 0.37 9.29 16.26
N LEU A 166 -0.38 9.26 15.15
CA LEU A 166 -0.45 8.07 14.26
C LEU A 166 0.91 7.68 13.66
N PRO A 167 1.81 8.61 13.24
CA PRO A 167 3.11 8.24 12.69
C PRO A 167 3.97 7.44 13.66
N ASP A 168 3.98 7.79 14.93
CA ASP A 168 4.76 7.08 15.95
C ASP A 168 4.19 5.67 16.17
N ARG A 169 2.85 5.55 16.29
CA ARG A 169 2.16 4.26 16.40
C ARG A 169 2.42 3.36 15.18
N LEU A 170 2.39 3.93 13.96
CA LEU A 170 2.74 3.20 12.75
C LEU A 170 4.19 2.74 12.81
N ARG A 171 5.11 3.62 13.21
CA ARG A 171 6.53 3.34 13.29
C ARG A 171 6.87 2.21 14.26
N GLU A 172 6.23 2.17 15.42
CA GLU A 172 6.37 1.10 16.42
C GLU A 172 5.91 -0.26 15.88
N ALA A 173 4.88 -0.26 15.01
CA ALA A 173 4.34 -1.48 14.41
C ALA A 173 5.12 -2.00 13.19
N GLN A 174 6.03 -1.20 12.60
CA GLN A 174 6.84 -1.55 11.43
C GLN A 174 8.02 -2.48 11.78
N ARG A 175 7.77 -3.77 11.88
CA ARG A 175 8.76 -4.78 12.31
C ARG A 175 9.84 -5.04 11.27
N VAL A 176 9.47 -5.20 10.00
CA VAL A 176 10.43 -5.50 8.92
C VAL A 176 11.23 -4.26 8.57
N PHE A 177 10.58 -3.09 8.49
CA PHE A 177 11.28 -1.82 8.29
C PHE A 177 12.32 -1.56 9.39
N SER A 178 12.01 -1.85 10.64
CA SER A 178 12.94 -1.64 11.78
C SER A 178 14.24 -2.43 11.64
N SER A 179 14.20 -3.58 10.95
CA SER A 179 15.36 -4.43 10.72
C SER A 179 16.08 -4.16 9.40
N THR A 180 15.39 -3.63 8.38
CA THR A 180 15.91 -3.51 7.01
C THR A 180 16.00 -2.07 6.51
N GLY A 181 15.13 -1.18 7.01
CA GLY A 181 15.01 0.21 6.54
C GLY A 181 14.42 0.36 5.13
N GLY A 182 14.01 -0.74 4.46
CA GLY A 182 13.73 -0.79 3.03
C GLY A 182 12.26 -0.90 2.62
N LEU A 183 11.30 -0.71 3.54
CA LEU A 183 9.87 -0.88 3.25
C LEU A 183 9.04 0.37 3.46
N HIS A 184 7.97 0.47 2.69
CA HIS A 184 6.84 1.33 3.00
C HIS A 184 5.88 0.63 3.96
N ALA A 185 5.03 1.42 4.62
CA ALA A 185 3.96 0.90 5.44
C ALA A 185 2.65 1.68 5.23
N ALA A 186 1.56 0.97 5.42
CA ALA A 186 0.23 1.52 5.61
C ALA A 186 -0.34 1.01 6.93
N GLY A 187 -1.02 1.87 7.68
CA GLY A 187 -1.72 1.54 8.92
C GLY A 187 -3.14 2.04 8.88
N LEU A 188 -4.08 1.19 9.28
CA LEU A 188 -5.48 1.53 9.45
C LEU A 188 -5.77 1.74 10.93
N PHE A 189 -6.41 2.85 11.26
CA PHE A 189 -6.69 3.28 12.63
C PHE A 189 -8.16 3.61 12.80
N THR A 190 -8.66 3.44 14.02
CA THR A 190 -9.97 3.98 14.44
C THR A 190 -9.88 5.51 14.57
N ALA A 191 -11.02 6.17 14.74
CA ALA A 191 -11.06 7.60 15.04
C ALA A 191 -10.39 7.95 16.39
N SER A 192 -10.32 7.02 17.35
CA SER A 192 -9.56 7.15 18.62
C SER A 192 -8.06 6.89 18.46
N GLY A 193 -7.62 6.52 17.25
CA GLY A 193 -6.22 6.26 16.93
C GLY A 193 -5.75 4.86 17.31
N ASP A 194 -6.65 3.91 17.61
CA ASP A 194 -6.26 2.53 17.84
C ASP A 194 -5.89 1.86 16.51
N LEU A 195 -4.72 1.20 16.49
CA LEU A 195 -4.24 0.51 15.30
C LEU A 195 -5.04 -0.78 15.08
N LEU A 196 -5.77 -0.85 13.96
CA LEU A 196 -6.52 -2.03 13.55
C LEU A 196 -5.65 -3.05 12.83
N VAL A 197 -4.84 -2.57 11.89
CA VAL A 197 -3.94 -3.40 11.09
C VAL A 197 -2.82 -2.56 10.50
N VAL A 198 -1.62 -3.16 10.36
CA VAL A 198 -0.48 -2.59 9.65
C VAL A 198 -0.01 -3.58 8.59
N ARG A 199 0.38 -3.05 7.42
CA ARG A 199 1.03 -3.83 6.37
C ARG A 199 2.26 -3.11 5.85
N GLU A 200 3.33 -3.89 5.66
CA GLU A 200 4.59 -3.42 5.12
C GLU A 200 4.84 -4.05 3.75
N ASP A 201 5.34 -3.27 2.82
CA ASP A 201 5.71 -3.72 1.47
C ASP A 201 6.77 -2.81 0.86
N VAL A 202 7.58 -3.34 -0.07
CA VAL A 202 8.52 -2.55 -0.89
C VAL A 202 7.76 -1.51 -1.73
N GLY A 203 6.53 -1.84 -2.16
CA GLY A 203 5.62 -0.96 -2.88
C GLY A 203 4.62 -0.27 -1.95
N ARG A 204 4.60 1.07 -1.92
CA ARG A 204 3.62 1.81 -1.11
C ARG A 204 2.16 1.51 -1.49
N HIS A 205 1.88 1.24 -2.78
CA HIS A 205 0.55 0.86 -3.27
C HIS A 205 0.16 -0.52 -2.75
N ASN A 206 1.09 -1.48 -2.81
CA ASN A 206 0.89 -2.81 -2.27
C ASN A 206 0.58 -2.81 -0.76
N ALA A 207 1.26 -1.95 0.01
CA ALA A 207 0.98 -1.83 1.45
C ALA A 207 -0.48 -1.42 1.70
N VAL A 208 -1.04 -0.51 0.89
CA VAL A 208 -2.45 -0.10 0.96
C VAL A 208 -3.36 -1.21 0.45
N ASP A 209 -3.03 -1.87 -0.66
CA ASP A 209 -3.80 -3.01 -1.16
C ASP A 209 -3.90 -4.13 -0.12
N LYS A 210 -2.81 -4.45 0.58
CA LYS A 210 -2.85 -5.42 1.69
C LYS A 210 -3.82 -5.01 2.80
N ILE A 211 -3.91 -3.71 3.15
CA ILE A 211 -4.89 -3.20 4.12
C ILE A 211 -6.32 -3.37 3.61
N VAL A 212 -6.58 -2.93 2.37
CA VAL A 212 -7.91 -3.01 1.76
C VAL A 212 -8.35 -4.46 1.58
N GLY A 213 -7.45 -5.34 1.15
CA GLY A 213 -7.71 -6.77 1.03
C GLY A 213 -7.96 -7.43 2.38
N TRP A 214 -7.21 -7.07 3.42
CA TRP A 214 -7.51 -7.51 4.78
C TRP A 214 -8.94 -7.12 5.18
N ALA A 215 -9.36 -5.89 4.89
CA ALA A 215 -10.71 -5.43 5.20
C ALA A 215 -11.78 -6.19 4.42
N LEU A 216 -11.57 -6.42 3.12
CA LEU A 216 -12.47 -7.21 2.28
C LEU A 216 -12.64 -8.63 2.82
N LEU A 217 -11.52 -9.32 3.09
CA LEU A 217 -11.53 -10.71 3.53
C LEU A 217 -12.16 -10.90 4.93
N ASN A 218 -12.14 -9.86 5.75
CA ASN A 218 -12.77 -9.86 7.09
C ASN A 218 -14.17 -9.21 7.08
N ALA A 219 -14.78 -8.99 5.91
CA ALA A 219 -16.09 -8.37 5.75
C ALA A 219 -16.23 -7.01 6.48
N LYS A 220 -15.17 -6.18 6.41
CA LYS A 220 -15.09 -4.87 7.08
C LYS A 220 -15.26 -3.69 6.13
N LEU A 221 -15.39 -3.92 4.81
CA LEU A 221 -15.71 -2.85 3.88
C LEU A 221 -17.20 -2.47 3.96
N PRO A 222 -17.54 -1.18 3.83
CA PRO A 222 -16.65 -0.02 3.75
C PRO A 222 -16.00 0.31 5.11
N LEU A 223 -14.81 0.90 5.07
CA LEU A 223 -14.02 1.29 6.24
C LEU A 223 -14.43 2.67 6.78
N ALA A 224 -15.74 2.86 6.99
CA ALA A 224 -16.28 4.07 7.59
C ALA A 224 -15.68 4.32 9.00
N GLY A 225 -15.47 5.58 9.35
CA GLY A 225 -14.93 5.96 10.64
C GLY A 225 -13.44 5.67 10.85
N CYS A 226 -12.73 5.20 9.82
CA CYS A 226 -11.32 4.85 9.90
C CYS A 226 -10.42 5.93 9.30
N ALA A 227 -9.16 5.98 9.77
CA ALA A 227 -8.08 6.76 9.19
C ALA A 227 -7.01 5.81 8.61
N LEU A 228 -6.61 6.05 7.36
CA LEU A 228 -5.48 5.37 6.72
C LEU A 228 -4.25 6.28 6.80
N LEU A 229 -3.17 5.79 7.38
CA LEU A 229 -1.87 6.47 7.36
C LEU A 229 -0.90 5.74 6.45
N VAL A 230 -0.22 6.46 5.56
CA VAL A 230 0.85 5.94 4.72
C VAL A 230 2.19 6.58 5.04
N SER A 231 3.25 5.76 5.11
CA SER A 231 4.62 6.22 5.41
C SER A 231 5.27 7.03 4.28
N GLY A 232 4.67 7.03 3.09
CA GLY A 232 5.17 7.68 1.89
C GLY A 232 4.38 8.93 1.50
N ARG A 233 4.39 9.22 0.18
CA ARG A 233 3.58 10.27 -0.45
C ARG A 233 2.16 9.79 -0.69
N ALA A 234 1.17 10.69 -0.61
CA ALA A 234 -0.18 10.42 -1.09
C ALA A 234 -0.24 10.71 -2.60
N SER A 235 -0.27 9.67 -3.42
CA SER A 235 -0.52 9.76 -4.86
C SER A 235 -2.01 9.67 -5.16
N PHE A 236 -2.40 10.05 -6.37
CA PHE A 236 -3.76 9.86 -6.89
C PHE A 236 -4.31 8.45 -6.59
N GLU A 237 -3.53 7.42 -6.92
CA GLU A 237 -3.94 6.02 -6.73
C GLU A 237 -4.20 5.65 -5.27
N LEU A 238 -3.40 6.18 -4.33
CA LEU A 238 -3.62 5.91 -2.91
C LEU A 238 -4.90 6.56 -2.42
N VAL A 239 -5.23 7.75 -2.93
CA VAL A 239 -6.52 8.40 -2.67
C VAL A 239 -7.65 7.58 -3.29
N GLN A 240 -7.52 7.14 -4.55
CA GLN A 240 -8.53 6.29 -5.21
C GLN A 240 -8.79 5.00 -4.42
N LYS A 241 -7.74 4.31 -3.97
CA LYS A 241 -7.87 3.09 -3.15
C LYS A 241 -8.58 3.37 -1.82
N ALA A 242 -8.26 4.48 -1.15
CA ALA A 242 -8.92 4.88 0.08
C ALA A 242 -10.41 5.19 -0.15
N VAL A 243 -10.73 5.91 -1.23
CA VAL A 243 -12.11 6.25 -1.63
C VAL A 243 -12.92 4.99 -1.92
N LEU A 244 -12.37 4.06 -2.73
CA LEU A 244 -13.05 2.80 -3.07
C LEU A 244 -13.25 1.88 -1.86
N ALA A 245 -12.33 1.94 -0.89
CA ALA A 245 -12.46 1.20 0.37
C ALA A 245 -13.41 1.89 1.38
N GLY A 246 -13.93 3.07 1.09
CA GLY A 246 -14.83 3.81 1.97
C GLY A 246 -14.13 4.44 3.18
N ILE A 247 -12.85 4.81 3.05
CA ILE A 247 -12.04 5.42 4.12
C ILE A 247 -12.20 6.94 4.07
N PRO A 248 -12.74 7.60 5.12
CA PRO A 248 -13.01 9.03 5.11
C PRO A 248 -11.77 9.92 5.29
N LEU A 249 -10.64 9.38 5.83
CA LEU A 249 -9.42 10.13 6.09
C LEU A 249 -8.18 9.38 5.60
N LEU A 250 -7.39 10.03 4.74
CA LEU A 250 -6.05 9.58 4.34
C LEU A 250 -5.00 10.58 4.82
N ALA A 251 -4.06 10.11 5.64
CA ALA A 251 -2.91 10.87 6.08
C ALA A 251 -1.60 10.32 5.49
N ALA A 252 -0.68 11.20 5.15
CA ALA A 252 0.64 10.86 4.62
C ALA A 252 1.77 11.59 5.35
N VAL A 253 2.86 10.88 5.62
CA VAL A 253 4.08 11.48 6.21
C VAL A 253 4.75 12.48 5.26
N SER A 254 4.50 12.33 3.95
CA SER A 254 5.06 13.20 2.91
C SER A 254 3.95 13.94 2.13
N ALA A 255 4.32 14.58 1.01
CA ALA A 255 3.43 15.40 0.22
C ALA A 255 2.37 14.60 -0.55
N PRO A 256 1.15 15.14 -0.73
CA PRO A 256 0.24 14.68 -1.78
C PRO A 256 0.64 15.26 -3.15
N SER A 257 0.14 14.64 -4.23
CA SER A 257 0.15 15.25 -5.56
C SER A 257 -1.07 16.18 -5.75
N SER A 258 -1.03 17.06 -6.74
CA SER A 258 -2.17 17.94 -7.06
C SER A 258 -3.42 17.13 -7.41
N LEU A 259 -3.27 16.14 -8.29
CA LEU A 259 -4.36 15.25 -8.71
C LEU A 259 -4.93 14.43 -7.54
N ALA A 260 -4.09 14.06 -6.55
CA ALA A 260 -4.56 13.41 -5.33
C ALA A 260 -5.45 14.35 -4.49
N ALA A 261 -5.10 15.64 -4.42
CA ALA A 261 -5.89 16.63 -3.70
C ALA A 261 -7.22 16.93 -4.41
N GLU A 262 -7.20 17.02 -5.74
CA GLU A 262 -8.40 17.20 -6.56
C GLU A 262 -9.38 16.04 -6.36
N LEU A 263 -8.93 14.78 -6.52
CA LEU A 263 -9.77 13.62 -6.30
C LEU A 263 -10.30 13.54 -4.85
N ALA A 264 -9.47 13.87 -3.87
CA ALA A 264 -9.87 13.85 -2.46
C ALA A 264 -11.00 14.86 -2.18
N ASP A 265 -10.93 16.07 -2.80
CA ASP A 265 -11.95 17.10 -2.67
C ASP A 265 -13.27 16.64 -3.32
N GLU A 266 -13.21 16.16 -4.57
CA GLU A 266 -14.37 15.67 -5.31
C GLU A 266 -15.06 14.48 -4.59
N ALA A 267 -14.27 13.55 -4.04
CA ALA A 267 -14.81 12.40 -3.32
C ALA A 267 -15.25 12.71 -1.88
N GLY A 268 -14.95 13.89 -1.38
CA GLY A 268 -15.24 14.27 0.01
C GLY A 268 -14.34 13.56 1.03
N LEU A 269 -13.10 13.17 0.64
CA LEU A 269 -12.11 12.55 1.51
C LEU A 269 -11.29 13.64 2.25
N THR A 270 -11.01 13.44 3.53
CA THR A 270 -10.07 14.29 4.27
C THR A 270 -8.65 13.86 3.94
N LEU A 271 -7.90 14.74 3.28
CA LEU A 271 -6.51 14.50 2.88
C LEU A 271 -5.54 15.31 3.71
N ILE A 272 -4.63 14.61 4.38
CA ILE A 272 -3.58 15.21 5.22
C ILE A 272 -2.21 14.82 4.65
N GLY A 273 -1.33 15.78 4.50
CA GLY A 273 0.07 15.55 4.15
C GLY A 273 1.04 16.17 5.13
N PHE A 274 2.33 15.84 4.97
CA PHE A 274 3.41 16.31 5.84
C PHE A 274 3.13 16.06 7.33
N LEU A 275 2.46 14.96 7.65
CA LEU A 275 2.15 14.57 9.01
C LEU A 275 3.45 14.12 9.71
N ARG A 276 4.04 15.00 10.52
CA ARG A 276 5.32 14.79 11.21
C ARG A 276 5.28 15.44 12.58
N GLY A 277 5.35 14.62 13.63
CA GLY A 277 5.21 15.13 14.99
C GLY A 277 3.92 15.94 15.15
N PRO A 278 3.95 17.14 15.76
CA PRO A 278 2.75 17.92 16.03
C PRO A 278 2.22 18.71 14.81
N SER A 279 2.82 18.58 13.62
CA SER A 279 2.50 19.39 12.45
C SER A 279 1.94 18.54 11.32
N MET A 280 0.90 19.08 10.65
CA MET A 280 0.28 18.49 9.48
C MET A 280 -0.32 19.58 8.58
N ASN A 281 -0.43 19.31 7.27
CA ASN A 281 -1.16 20.15 6.34
C ASN A 281 -2.45 19.44 5.94
N VAL A 282 -3.59 20.07 6.13
CA VAL A 282 -4.90 19.57 5.70
C VAL A 282 -5.22 20.19 4.35
N TYR A 283 -5.35 19.35 3.32
CA TYR A 283 -5.60 19.80 1.95
C TYR A 283 -7.09 19.85 1.62
N THR A 284 -7.85 18.87 2.15
CA THR A 284 -9.30 18.74 1.92
C THR A 284 -9.99 18.22 3.18
N GLY A 285 -11.30 18.38 3.27
CA GLY A 285 -12.12 17.74 4.29
C GLY A 285 -11.90 18.25 5.72
N THR A 286 -11.62 19.55 5.92
CA THR A 286 -11.36 20.16 7.24
C THR A 286 -12.52 20.00 8.22
N GLN A 287 -13.75 19.80 7.75
CA GLN A 287 -14.95 19.60 8.57
C GLN A 287 -14.90 18.32 9.43
N ARG A 288 -14.00 17.36 9.09
CA ARG A 288 -13.79 16.15 9.90
C ARG A 288 -12.73 16.32 11.00
N LEU A 289 -12.21 17.50 11.20
CA LEU A 289 -11.29 17.78 12.30
C LEU A 289 -12.04 18.49 13.41
N SER A 290 -11.89 18.01 14.65
CA SER A 290 -12.40 18.75 15.81
C SER A 290 -11.64 20.06 15.98
N ALA A 291 -12.34 21.09 16.45
CA ALA A 291 -11.76 22.41 16.74
C ALA A 291 -10.82 22.36 17.96
#